data_5b93451d5014369f14c43e46241dbfde
#
_entry.id   5b93451d5014369f14c43e46241dbfde
#
_cell.length_a   1.000
_cell.length_b   1.000
_cell.length_c   1.000
_cell.angle_alpha   90.00
_cell.angle_beta   90.00
_cell.angle_gamma   90.00
#
_symmetry.space_group_name_H-M   'P 1'
#
loop_
_entity.id
_entity.type
_entity.pdbx_description
1 polymer ?
#
loop_
_entity_poly.entity_id
_entity_poly.type
_entity_poly.pdbx_seq_one_letter_code
_entity_poly.pdbx_strand_id
1 'polypeptide(L)'
;GERLDVCSKLQVVSVAPVILPVKEETRSVVKEEQKPVVKQEEKTVENVVKVETTEKTFPVLPTVHFKRNSAVIDADRYASELSRIVEALKEFPGVKVDIRGYTDHTGTDRINLPLSLKRAEALKTYLVSKGIPADRMSTFGEGKDMSVDQKDIYTEKARKVEVKKH
;
A
#
# COMPACT_ATOMS: atom_id res chain seq x y z
N GLY A 1 58.55 -2.92 33.75
CA GLY A 1 58.52 -1.47 33.58
C GLY A 1 57.33 -1.07 32.81
N GLU A 2 56.72 -0.11 33.28
CA GLU A 2 55.88 0.97 32.83
C GLU A 2 54.50 0.67 32.27
N ARG A 3 53.56 0.96 33.12
CA ARG A 3 52.15 1.26 32.87
C ARG A 3 52.05 2.59 32.14
N LEU A 4 51.23 2.67 31.13
CA LEU A 4 50.66 3.94 30.69
C LEU A 4 49.14 3.81 30.63
N ASP A 5 48.52 4.34 31.69
CA ASP A 5 47.13 4.76 31.72
C ASP A 5 46.91 5.86 30.69
N VAL A 6 45.99 5.65 29.78
CA VAL A 6 45.35 6.76 29.05
C VAL A 6 43.85 6.65 29.17
N CYS A 7 43.42 7.03 30.34
CA CYS A 7 42.05 7.48 30.56
C CYS A 7 42.04 8.97 30.23
N SER A 8 41.33 9.40 29.21
CA SER A 8 40.75 10.73 29.19
C SER A 8 40.02 11.07 27.90
N LYS A 9 38.80 11.38 28.11
CA LYS A 9 37.91 12.44 27.64
C LYS A 9 36.91 12.04 26.60
N LEU A 10 35.84 11.51 27.12
CA LEU A 10 34.51 11.72 26.57
C LEU A 10 34.12 13.20 26.76
N GLN A 11 34.12 13.97 25.70
CA GLN A 11 33.43 15.26 25.68
C GLN A 11 32.00 15.07 25.20
N VAL A 12 31.13 15.15 26.16
CA VAL A 12 29.70 15.28 25.95
C VAL A 12 29.44 16.69 25.44
N VAL A 13 29.15 16.84 24.17
CA VAL A 13 28.63 18.09 23.64
C VAL A 13 27.12 18.11 23.84
N SER A 14 26.73 18.77 24.91
CA SER A 14 25.35 19.15 25.19
C SER A 14 24.93 20.20 24.19
N VAL A 15 24.01 19.88 23.30
CA VAL A 15 23.32 20.86 22.44
C VAL A 15 21.99 21.21 23.10
N ALA A 16 21.95 22.39 23.67
CA ALA A 16 20.75 22.97 24.23
C ALA A 16 19.72 23.33 23.13
N PRO A 17 18.42 23.26 23.42
CA PRO A 17 17.39 23.66 22.47
C PRO A 17 17.31 25.19 22.41
N VAL A 18 17.43 25.71 21.20
CA VAL A 18 17.18 27.14 20.92
C VAL A 18 15.67 27.35 20.83
N ILE A 19 15.13 27.96 21.86
CA ILE A 19 13.77 28.48 21.86
C ILE A 19 13.80 29.88 21.24
N LEU A 20 13.16 30.07 20.11
CA LEU A 20 12.94 31.40 19.54
C LEU A 20 11.58 31.91 20.03
N PRO A 21 11.51 33.17 20.48
CA PRO A 21 10.31 33.72 21.05
C PRO A 21 9.27 34.13 20.01
N VAL A 22 8.04 33.77 20.27
CA VAL A 22 6.83 34.30 19.68
C VAL A 22 6.75 35.78 20.01
N LYS A 23 6.63 36.62 18.97
CA LYS A 23 6.16 38.01 19.14
C LYS A 23 4.68 38.06 18.75
N GLU A 24 3.91 38.29 19.75
CA GLU A 24 2.54 38.74 19.72
C GLU A 24 2.56 40.29 19.62
N GLU A 25 1.82 40.85 18.68
CA GLU A 25 1.23 42.20 18.78
C GLU A 25 0.08 42.31 17.77
N THR A 26 -1.11 42.20 18.25
CA THR A 26 -2.14 43.21 18.63
C THR A 26 -2.67 44.06 17.48
N ARG A 27 -3.99 43.84 17.26
CA ARG A 27 -5.10 44.77 17.07
C ARG A 27 -4.94 45.93 16.09
N SER A 28 -5.86 45.96 15.12
CA SER A 28 -6.77 47.10 14.99
C SER A 28 -8.02 46.77 14.21
N VAL A 29 -9.12 46.98 14.88
CA VAL A 29 -10.51 47.10 14.49
C VAL A 29 -10.69 48.34 13.64
N VAL A 30 -11.53 48.31 12.58
CA VAL A 30 -12.50 49.33 12.16
C VAL A 30 -13.29 48.73 10.98
N LYS A 31 -14.56 48.38 11.20
CA LYS A 31 -15.82 49.02 10.80
C LYS A 31 -16.08 49.07 9.29
N GLU A 32 -17.04 48.23 8.82
CA GLU A 32 -18.43 48.58 8.50
C GLU A 32 -18.60 49.60 7.35
N GLU A 33 -19.18 49.17 6.21
CA GLU A 33 -20.44 49.66 5.68
C GLU A 33 -20.82 49.02 4.33
N GLN A 34 -21.97 48.37 4.35
CA GLN A 34 -23.18 48.44 3.52
C GLN A 34 -23.07 48.33 1.98
N LYS A 35 -23.90 47.37 1.60
CA LYS A 35 -24.61 47.09 0.35
C LYS A 35 -25.00 48.34 -0.50
N PRO A 36 -25.28 48.14 -1.85
CA PRO A 36 -26.58 47.60 -2.21
C PRO A 36 -26.62 46.63 -3.41
N VAL A 37 -27.53 45.75 -3.30
CA VAL A 37 -28.41 45.07 -4.26
C VAL A 37 -28.47 45.70 -5.65
N VAL A 38 -28.20 44.89 -6.68
CA VAL A 38 -28.87 44.97 -7.98
C VAL A 38 -29.29 43.58 -8.43
N LYS A 39 -30.56 43.53 -8.69
CA LYS A 39 -31.37 42.43 -9.24
C LYS A 39 -31.05 42.17 -10.69
N GLN A 40 -31.44 40.98 -11.12
CA GLN A 40 -31.79 40.48 -12.47
C GLN A 40 -30.66 39.67 -13.11
N GLU A 41 -30.89 38.53 -13.74
CA GLU A 41 -32.11 37.84 -14.23
C GLU A 41 -31.81 36.35 -14.37
N GLU A 42 -32.84 35.55 -14.18
CA GLU A 42 -32.93 34.14 -14.52
C GLU A 42 -32.52 33.87 -15.95
N LYS A 43 -31.60 32.94 -16.15
CA LYS A 43 -31.65 32.02 -17.30
C LYS A 43 -31.35 30.63 -16.83
N THR A 44 -32.43 29.92 -16.56
CA THR A 44 -32.52 28.47 -16.59
C THR A 44 -31.76 27.92 -17.79
N VAL A 45 -30.66 27.26 -17.49
CA VAL A 45 -30.21 26.19 -18.37
C VAL A 45 -30.12 24.97 -17.48
N GLU A 46 -31.21 24.20 -17.52
CA GLU A 46 -31.18 22.79 -17.12
C GLU A 46 -30.19 22.07 -18.01
N ASN A 47 -28.95 21.97 -17.52
CA ASN A 47 -28.07 20.92 -17.91
C ASN A 47 -28.06 19.94 -16.72
N VAL A 48 -29.05 19.08 -16.72
CA VAL A 48 -29.02 17.84 -15.98
C VAL A 48 -27.88 17.03 -16.58
N VAL A 49 -26.66 17.32 -16.11
CA VAL A 49 -25.58 16.36 -16.18
C VAL A 49 -26.02 15.23 -15.29
N LYS A 50 -26.63 14.24 -15.93
CA LYS A 50 -26.85 12.94 -15.37
C LYS A 50 -25.47 12.41 -15.00
N VAL A 51 -25.04 12.72 -13.80
CA VAL A 51 -23.92 12.03 -13.17
C VAL A 51 -24.44 10.60 -13.00
N GLU A 52 -24.19 9.77 -14.00
CA GLU A 52 -24.20 8.34 -13.79
C GLU A 52 -23.11 8.07 -12.75
N THR A 53 -23.53 8.04 -11.50
CA THR A 53 -22.76 7.44 -10.41
C THR A 53 -22.77 5.94 -10.70
N THR A 54 -21.95 5.52 -11.66
CA THR A 54 -21.51 4.15 -11.73
C THR A 54 -20.74 3.96 -10.43
N GLU A 55 -21.35 3.31 -9.47
CA GLU A 55 -20.66 2.80 -8.29
C GLU A 55 -19.54 1.90 -8.82
N LYS A 56 -18.34 2.48 -8.89
CA LYS A 56 -17.15 1.81 -9.41
C LYS A 56 -16.76 0.77 -8.39
N THR A 57 -17.22 -0.45 -8.59
CA THR A 57 -16.94 -1.58 -7.70
C THR A 57 -15.49 -2.00 -7.87
N PHE A 58 -14.81 -2.27 -6.76
CA PHE A 58 -13.42 -2.75 -6.80
C PHE A 58 -13.37 -4.07 -7.61
N PRO A 59 -12.53 -4.17 -8.65
CA PRO A 59 -12.50 -5.33 -9.53
C PRO A 59 -11.88 -6.54 -8.84
N VAL A 60 -12.24 -7.73 -9.33
CA VAL A 60 -11.50 -8.95 -8.97
C VAL A 60 -10.13 -8.88 -9.63
N LEU A 61 -9.09 -8.98 -8.80
CA LEU A 61 -7.71 -8.86 -9.26
C LEU A 61 -7.18 -10.20 -9.78
N PRO A 62 -6.31 -10.17 -10.79
CA PRO A 62 -5.69 -11.38 -11.31
C PRO A 62 -4.73 -12.00 -10.29
N THR A 63 -4.49 -13.29 -10.44
CA THR A 63 -3.60 -14.08 -9.61
C THR A 63 -2.22 -14.14 -10.23
N VAL A 64 -1.16 -14.06 -9.42
CA VAL A 64 0.24 -14.21 -9.86
C VAL A 64 0.75 -15.56 -9.39
N HIS A 65 1.30 -16.35 -10.32
CA HIS A 65 1.84 -17.68 -10.02
C HIS A 65 3.35 -17.67 -9.87
N PHE A 66 3.87 -18.67 -9.15
CA PHE A 66 5.29 -18.78 -8.82
C PHE A 66 5.88 -20.13 -9.26
N LYS A 67 7.15 -20.10 -9.58
CA LYS A 67 7.94 -21.32 -9.80
C LYS A 67 8.06 -22.10 -8.49
N ARG A 68 8.28 -23.41 -8.63
CA ARG A 68 8.46 -24.30 -7.47
C ARG A 68 9.64 -23.84 -6.61
N ASN A 69 9.49 -23.88 -5.29
CA ASN A 69 10.48 -23.43 -4.30
C ASN A 69 11.00 -22.00 -4.50
N SER A 70 10.25 -21.16 -5.18
CA SER A 70 10.61 -19.76 -5.43
C SER A 70 9.55 -18.79 -4.90
N ALA A 71 10.02 -17.66 -4.42
CA ALA A 71 9.22 -16.48 -4.11
C ALA A 71 9.60 -15.29 -5.02
N VAL A 72 10.30 -15.56 -6.12
CA VAL A 72 10.68 -14.54 -7.10
C VAL A 72 9.54 -14.36 -8.11
N ILE A 73 9.10 -13.13 -8.29
CA ILE A 73 8.09 -12.77 -9.29
C ILE A 73 8.75 -12.76 -10.67
N ASP A 74 8.15 -13.49 -11.60
CA ASP A 74 8.51 -13.43 -13.01
C ASP A 74 7.74 -12.25 -13.64
N ALA A 75 8.33 -11.05 -13.53
CA ALA A 75 7.66 -9.82 -13.93
C ALA A 75 7.40 -9.73 -15.42
N ASP A 76 8.21 -10.37 -16.24
CA ASP A 76 8.01 -10.40 -17.71
C ASP A 76 6.84 -11.30 -18.07
N ARG A 77 6.74 -12.46 -17.43
CA ARG A 77 5.66 -13.42 -17.67
C ARG A 77 4.30 -12.91 -17.21
N TYR A 78 4.26 -12.19 -16.07
CA TYR A 78 3.03 -11.69 -15.45
C TYR A 78 2.89 -10.17 -15.56
N ALA A 79 3.48 -9.56 -16.59
CA ALA A 79 3.46 -8.11 -16.78
C ALA A 79 2.04 -7.54 -16.85
N SER A 80 1.13 -8.22 -17.56
CA SER A 80 -0.26 -7.77 -17.71
C SER A 80 -1.05 -7.89 -16.40
N GLU A 81 -0.89 -8.99 -15.67
CA GLU A 81 -1.54 -9.22 -14.38
C GLU A 81 -1.06 -8.21 -13.35
N LEU A 82 0.25 -8.01 -13.28
CA LEU A 82 0.86 -7.04 -12.37
C LEU A 82 0.43 -5.61 -12.68
N SER A 83 0.36 -5.22 -13.97
CA SER A 83 -0.14 -3.91 -14.38
C SER A 83 -1.59 -3.69 -13.97
N ARG A 84 -2.46 -4.67 -14.19
CA ARG A 84 -3.88 -4.61 -13.78
C ARG A 84 -4.04 -4.45 -12.26
N ILE A 85 -3.21 -5.14 -11.47
CA ILE A 85 -3.21 -4.98 -10.01
C ILE A 85 -2.81 -3.56 -9.62
N VAL A 86 -1.73 -3.04 -10.21
CA VAL A 86 -1.23 -1.67 -9.94
C VAL A 86 -2.28 -0.62 -10.33
N GLU A 87 -2.88 -0.76 -11.52
CA GLU A 87 -3.90 0.17 -12.02
C GLU A 87 -5.12 0.20 -11.11
N ALA A 88 -5.65 -0.97 -10.75
CA ALA A 88 -6.79 -1.06 -9.84
C ALA A 88 -6.49 -0.42 -8.47
N LEU A 89 -5.31 -0.67 -7.89
CA LEU A 89 -4.94 -0.08 -6.61
C LEU A 89 -4.70 1.44 -6.67
N LYS A 90 -4.29 1.98 -7.82
CA LYS A 90 -4.19 3.43 -8.06
C LYS A 90 -5.55 4.06 -8.29
N GLU A 91 -6.44 3.37 -8.98
CA GLU A 91 -7.80 3.82 -9.25
C GLU A 91 -8.67 3.89 -7.99
N PHE A 92 -8.41 3.00 -7.02
CA PHE A 92 -9.11 2.93 -5.74
C PHE A 92 -8.19 3.24 -4.56
N PRO A 93 -7.76 4.49 -4.35
CA PRO A 93 -6.73 4.83 -3.36
C PRO A 93 -7.16 4.62 -1.90
N GLY A 94 -8.46 4.59 -1.62
CA GLY A 94 -9.02 4.34 -0.29
C GLY A 94 -9.18 2.86 0.09
N VAL A 95 -8.96 1.94 -0.86
CA VAL A 95 -9.15 0.51 -0.60
C VAL A 95 -7.90 -0.10 0.00
N LYS A 96 -8.08 -0.83 1.11
CA LYS A 96 -7.06 -1.71 1.69
C LYS A 96 -7.21 -3.11 1.10
N VAL A 97 -6.10 -3.82 0.97
CA VAL A 97 -6.07 -5.16 0.39
C VAL A 97 -5.24 -6.13 1.20
N ASP A 98 -5.64 -7.39 1.16
CA ASP A 98 -4.92 -8.53 1.70
C ASP A 98 -4.22 -9.27 0.57
N ILE A 99 -2.93 -9.46 0.71
CA ILE A 99 -2.10 -10.23 -0.21
C ILE A 99 -1.87 -11.61 0.41
N ARG A 100 -2.47 -12.64 -0.16
CA ARG A 100 -2.44 -14.01 0.35
C ARG A 100 -1.58 -14.89 -0.54
N GLY A 101 -0.52 -15.44 0.04
CA GLY A 101 0.38 -16.34 -0.66
C GLY A 101 0.04 -17.81 -0.38
N TYR A 102 0.20 -18.63 -1.41
CA TYR A 102 -0.09 -20.07 -1.35
C TYR A 102 1.07 -20.89 -1.92
N THR A 103 1.16 -22.15 -1.48
CA THR A 103 2.08 -23.15 -2.02
C THR A 103 1.32 -24.35 -2.56
N ASP A 104 2.01 -25.17 -3.35
CA ASP A 104 1.52 -26.52 -3.66
C ASP A 104 1.59 -27.43 -2.42
N HIS A 105 1.03 -28.62 -2.53
CA HIS A 105 0.97 -29.59 -1.43
C HIS A 105 2.27 -30.36 -1.19
N THR A 106 3.36 -30.02 -1.87
CA THR A 106 4.67 -30.63 -1.63
C THR A 106 5.31 -30.11 -0.35
N GLY A 107 5.91 -31.03 0.40
CA GLY A 107 6.61 -30.68 1.66
C GLY A 107 5.69 -30.51 2.88
N THR A 108 6.25 -29.97 3.92
CA THR A 108 5.60 -29.76 5.21
C THR A 108 5.13 -28.33 5.38
N ASP A 109 4.17 -28.11 6.29
CA ASP A 109 3.68 -26.76 6.60
C ASP A 109 4.77 -25.86 7.18
N ARG A 110 5.75 -26.45 7.87
CA ARG A 110 6.93 -25.74 8.37
C ARG A 110 7.73 -25.03 7.26
N ILE A 111 7.71 -25.61 6.05
CA ILE A 111 8.38 -25.02 4.88
C ILE A 111 7.39 -24.14 4.10
N ASN A 112 6.15 -24.58 3.96
CA ASN A 112 5.16 -23.94 3.11
C ASN A 112 4.63 -22.62 3.67
N LEU A 113 4.42 -22.52 4.98
CA LEU A 113 3.97 -21.29 5.62
C LEU A 113 4.95 -20.11 5.40
N PRO A 114 6.26 -20.23 5.71
CA PRO A 114 7.19 -19.13 5.44
C PRO A 114 7.41 -18.87 3.95
N LEU A 115 7.32 -19.91 3.08
CA LEU A 115 7.45 -19.71 1.64
C LEU A 115 6.26 -18.95 1.05
N SER A 116 5.05 -19.28 1.48
CA SER A 116 3.84 -18.58 1.06
C SER A 116 3.84 -17.12 1.52
N LEU A 117 4.29 -16.85 2.74
CA LEU A 117 4.45 -15.48 3.23
C LEU A 117 5.48 -14.69 2.39
N LYS A 118 6.63 -15.27 2.10
CA LYS A 118 7.66 -14.65 1.25
C LYS A 118 7.12 -14.30 -0.14
N ARG A 119 6.23 -15.13 -0.71
CA ARG A 119 5.56 -14.83 -1.98
C ARG A 119 4.65 -13.62 -1.87
N ALA A 120 3.85 -13.53 -0.81
CA ALA A 120 3.00 -12.37 -0.55
C ALA A 120 3.83 -11.09 -0.35
N GLU A 121 4.92 -11.18 0.40
CA GLU A 121 5.86 -10.07 0.62
C GLU A 121 6.56 -9.62 -0.67
N ALA A 122 6.92 -10.55 -1.55
CA ALA A 122 7.52 -10.23 -2.84
C ALA A 122 6.55 -9.40 -3.70
N LEU A 123 5.25 -9.77 -3.74
CA LEU A 123 4.25 -8.98 -4.44
C LEU A 123 4.05 -7.61 -3.79
N LYS A 124 3.98 -7.54 -2.46
CA LYS A 124 3.90 -6.26 -1.72
C LYS A 124 5.08 -5.36 -2.08
N THR A 125 6.31 -5.87 -2.06
CA THR A 125 7.51 -5.12 -2.41
C THR A 125 7.45 -4.59 -3.84
N TYR A 126 6.99 -5.42 -4.78
CA TYR A 126 6.78 -4.99 -6.16
C TYR A 126 5.75 -3.86 -6.26
N LEU A 127 4.60 -3.97 -5.58
CA LEU A 127 3.56 -2.95 -5.60
C LEU A 127 4.03 -1.63 -4.96
N VAL A 128 4.81 -1.70 -3.88
CA VAL A 128 5.44 -0.52 -3.26
C VAL A 128 6.39 0.17 -4.24
N SER A 129 7.19 -0.58 -5.00
CA SER A 129 8.06 -0.02 -6.04
C SER A 129 7.29 0.67 -7.18
N LYS A 130 6.01 0.35 -7.36
CA LYS A 130 5.08 1.00 -8.31
C LYS A 130 4.30 2.17 -7.70
N GLY A 131 4.62 2.55 -6.45
CA GLY A 131 4.05 3.70 -5.77
C GLY A 131 2.76 3.41 -4.98
N ILE A 132 2.46 2.14 -4.68
CA ILE A 132 1.33 1.79 -3.79
C ILE A 132 1.81 1.86 -2.34
N PRO A 133 1.14 2.61 -1.45
CA PRO A 133 1.53 2.73 -0.04
C PRO A 133 1.48 1.37 0.69
N ALA A 134 2.53 1.08 1.47
CA ALA A 134 2.68 -0.21 2.16
C ALA A 134 1.64 -0.45 3.26
N ASP A 135 1.12 0.61 3.85
CA ASP A 135 0.10 0.61 4.90
C ASP A 135 -1.29 0.17 4.42
N ARG A 136 -1.50 0.19 3.09
CA ARG A 136 -2.73 -0.32 2.44
C ARG A 136 -2.71 -1.82 2.19
N MET A 137 -1.60 -2.48 2.42
CA MET A 137 -1.38 -3.87 2.05
C MET A 137 -0.96 -4.72 3.24
N SER A 138 -1.78 -5.70 3.59
CA SER A 138 -1.46 -6.76 4.56
C SER A 138 -0.99 -8.01 3.82
N THR A 139 -0.03 -8.74 4.39
CA THR A 139 0.50 -9.98 3.79
C THR A 139 0.21 -11.17 4.67
N PHE A 140 -0.24 -12.26 4.06
CA PHE A 140 -0.57 -13.51 4.73
C PHE A 140 0.06 -14.70 3.99
N GLY A 141 0.66 -15.61 4.75
CA GLY A 141 1.14 -16.89 4.25
C GLY A 141 0.17 -17.99 4.65
N GLU A 142 -0.61 -18.47 3.70
CA GLU A 142 -1.65 -19.50 3.93
C GLU A 142 -1.10 -20.94 3.85
N GLY A 143 0.15 -21.09 3.39
CA GLY A 143 0.73 -22.42 3.19
C GLY A 143 0.14 -23.13 1.98
N LYS A 144 -0.25 -24.40 2.15
CA LYS A 144 -0.84 -25.22 1.09
C LYS A 144 -2.18 -24.68 0.63
N ASP A 145 -2.34 -24.55 -0.69
CA ASP A 145 -3.61 -24.10 -1.27
C ASP A 145 -4.67 -25.20 -1.22
N MET A 146 -5.63 -25.05 -0.31
CA MET A 146 -6.75 -25.96 -0.15
C MET A 146 -7.93 -25.65 -1.08
N SER A 147 -7.84 -24.58 -1.89
CA SER A 147 -8.91 -24.13 -2.79
C SER A 147 -8.84 -24.70 -4.19
N VAL A 148 -7.71 -25.34 -4.56
CA VAL A 148 -7.53 -25.95 -5.87
C VAL A 148 -8.07 -27.37 -5.90
N ASP A 149 -8.46 -27.81 -7.11
CA ASP A 149 -8.88 -29.21 -7.34
C ASP A 149 -7.76 -30.19 -6.99
N GLN A 150 -8.15 -31.39 -6.56
CA GLN A 150 -7.21 -32.48 -6.20
C GLN A 150 -6.17 -32.81 -7.29
N LYS A 151 -6.53 -32.63 -8.56
CA LYS A 151 -5.62 -32.80 -9.71
C LYS A 151 -4.56 -31.70 -9.82
N ASP A 152 -4.81 -30.53 -9.24
CA ASP A 152 -3.99 -29.33 -9.39
C ASP A 152 -3.14 -29.01 -8.14
N ILE A 153 -3.28 -29.75 -7.06
CA ILE A 153 -2.58 -29.53 -5.77
C ILE A 153 -1.04 -29.52 -5.86
N TYR A 154 -0.47 -30.15 -6.89
CA TYR A 154 0.98 -30.16 -7.14
C TYR A 154 1.40 -29.32 -8.33
N THR A 155 0.47 -28.58 -8.92
CA THR A 155 0.71 -27.80 -10.12
C THR A 155 1.03 -26.32 -9.80
N GLU A 156 1.32 -25.54 -10.83
CA GLU A 156 1.52 -24.12 -10.73
C GLU A 156 0.28 -23.39 -10.22
N LYS A 157 -0.91 -23.90 -10.45
CA LYS A 157 -2.18 -23.32 -10.00
C LYS A 157 -2.25 -23.17 -8.48
N ALA A 158 -1.65 -24.10 -7.72
CA ALA A 158 -1.56 -24.03 -6.26
C ALA A 158 -0.44 -23.06 -5.77
N ARG A 159 0.53 -22.72 -6.61
CA ARG A 159 1.63 -21.81 -6.29
C ARG A 159 1.30 -20.38 -6.69
N LYS A 160 0.44 -19.72 -5.96
CA LYS A 160 -0.13 -18.43 -6.33
C LYS A 160 -0.07 -17.41 -5.22
N VAL A 161 -0.28 -16.16 -5.61
CA VAL A 161 -0.61 -15.04 -4.71
C VAL A 161 -1.88 -14.39 -5.23
N GLU A 162 -2.83 -14.20 -4.34
CA GLU A 162 -4.10 -13.52 -4.57
C GLU A 162 -4.13 -12.18 -3.85
N VAL A 163 -4.72 -11.17 -4.48
CA VAL A 163 -4.98 -9.87 -3.85
C VAL A 163 -6.49 -9.71 -3.70
N LYS A 164 -6.94 -9.58 -2.47
CA LYS A 164 -8.37 -9.44 -2.13
C LYS A 164 -8.60 -8.12 -1.41
N LYS A 165 -9.77 -7.52 -1.61
CA LYS A 165 -10.19 -6.37 -0.82
C LYS A 165 -10.30 -6.81 0.64
N HIS A 166 -9.74 -5.99 1.53
CA HIS A 166 -9.82 -6.18 2.99
C HIS A 166 -11.24 -5.95 3.49
#